data_b3d17a780f59a2f575920551bb3e740c
#
_entry.id   b3d17a780f59a2f575920551bb3e740c
#
_cell.length_a   1.000
_cell.length_b   1.000
_cell.length_c   1.000
_cell.angle_alpha   90.00
_cell.angle_beta   90.00
_cell.angle_gamma   90.00
#
_symmetry.space_group_name_H-M   'P 1'
#
loop_
_entity.id
_entity.type
_entity.pdbx_description
1 polymer ?
#
loop_
_entity_poly.entity_id
_entity_poly.type
_entity_poly.pdbx_seq_one_letter_code
_entity_poly.pdbx_strand_id
1 'polypeptide(L)'
;MIPTFTPYLEIPHLSRYRFNVVHIRSTPELIDGRLTYQFAEQEIEKLRNPMIEAVFMVNPSNPSSSALKEDTIRLLQDIVETDNPELMILTDDVYGTFVPEFHSVFSALPFHSACIYSFSKYFGATGWRLGTIALAEENVFDEKLRKLPEASKAELHERYEAITKETEQFKFIDRLVADSREVALNHAAGLSTPQQVQMALFSLFSLLDEADSYKKKAQSICRYRQKLLYEELDLVMPFDHYDSAYYCEFDLLEWIKQHFGAKFGEAFQKESSITKFLMRLALEHGLVLLKGSGFGGSEWSVRISLANLETENYQEIGRRIKKMVSDEFLKWQFEMEKIK
;
A
#
# COMPACT_ATOMS: atom_id res chain seq x y z
N MET A 1 -5.47 2.84 -7.39
CA MET A 1 -5.49 3.97 -6.44
C MET A 1 -4.04 4.28 -6.05
N ILE A 2 -3.64 5.53 -5.99
CA ILE A 2 -2.27 5.97 -5.73
C ILE A 2 -2.20 7.05 -4.63
N PRO A 3 -1.11 7.16 -3.87
CA PRO A 3 0.11 6.35 -3.97
C PRO A 3 -0.13 4.88 -3.60
N THR A 4 0.76 3.98 -4.06
CA THR A 4 0.60 2.54 -3.87
C THR A 4 1.96 1.81 -3.91
N PHE A 5 1.94 0.51 -3.62
CA PHE A 5 3.12 -0.33 -3.70
C PHE A 5 3.68 -0.39 -5.14
N THR A 6 4.97 -0.08 -5.32
CA THR A 6 5.63 0.10 -6.62
C THR A 6 5.32 -0.97 -7.68
N PRO A 7 5.33 -2.28 -7.38
CA PRO A 7 4.97 -3.30 -8.37
C PRO A 7 3.58 -3.12 -8.98
N TYR A 8 2.63 -2.55 -8.24
CA TYR A 8 1.28 -2.30 -8.76
C TYR A 8 1.21 -1.13 -9.76
N LEU A 9 2.22 -0.26 -9.75
CA LEU A 9 2.40 0.76 -10.79
C LEU A 9 3.03 0.17 -12.07
N GLU A 10 3.85 -0.87 -11.93
CA GLU A 10 4.62 -1.44 -13.03
C GLU A 10 3.87 -2.52 -13.80
N ILE A 11 3.11 -3.38 -13.09
CA ILE A 11 2.36 -4.52 -13.67
C ILE A 11 1.49 -4.10 -14.87
N PRO A 12 0.69 -3.01 -14.82
CA PRO A 12 -0.15 -2.61 -15.93
C PRO A 12 0.61 -2.24 -17.21
N HIS A 13 1.88 -1.91 -17.08
CA HIS A 13 2.75 -1.49 -18.20
C HIS A 13 3.57 -2.65 -18.80
N LEU A 14 3.47 -3.87 -18.25
CA LEU A 14 4.14 -5.03 -18.84
C LEU A 14 3.57 -5.32 -20.23
N SER A 15 4.42 -5.68 -21.18
CA SER A 15 4.05 -5.88 -22.59
C SER A 15 2.95 -6.90 -22.83
N ARG A 16 2.78 -7.87 -21.92
CA ARG A 16 1.70 -8.86 -21.95
C ARG A 16 0.34 -8.34 -21.48
N TYR A 17 0.31 -7.19 -20.78
CA TYR A 17 -0.91 -6.54 -20.34
C TYR A 17 -1.12 -5.27 -21.16
N ARG A 18 -2.35 -4.98 -21.57
CA ARG A 18 -2.72 -3.80 -22.36
C ARG A 18 -3.75 -3.00 -21.59
N PHE A 19 -3.41 -2.59 -20.37
CA PHE A 19 -4.31 -1.78 -19.54
C PHE A 19 -4.18 -0.29 -19.86
N ASN A 20 -5.32 0.38 -19.96
CA ASN A 20 -5.41 1.83 -19.87
C ASN A 20 -5.54 2.19 -18.40
N VAL A 21 -4.58 2.91 -17.85
CA VAL A 21 -4.52 3.22 -16.43
C VAL A 21 -5.14 4.58 -16.13
N VAL A 22 -6.13 4.60 -15.25
CA VAL A 22 -6.70 5.82 -14.68
C VAL A 22 -6.25 5.92 -13.23
N HIS A 23 -5.56 7.01 -12.89
CA HIS A 23 -5.10 7.22 -11.52
C HIS A 23 -6.20 7.88 -10.68
N ILE A 24 -6.48 7.26 -9.52
CA ILE A 24 -7.30 7.81 -8.44
C ILE A 24 -6.33 8.21 -7.34
N ARG A 25 -6.29 9.50 -6.99
CA ARG A 25 -5.25 10.09 -6.14
C ARG A 25 -5.76 10.42 -4.75
N SER A 26 -5.02 9.96 -3.72
CA SER A 26 -5.24 10.45 -2.36
C SER A 26 -4.58 11.81 -2.15
N THR A 27 -5.12 12.56 -1.22
CA THR A 27 -4.59 13.84 -0.75
C THR A 27 -4.50 13.85 0.76
N PRO A 28 -3.55 14.62 1.35
CA PRO A 28 -3.50 14.81 2.78
C PRO A 28 -4.75 15.56 3.28
N GLU A 29 -5.30 15.11 4.38
CA GLU A 29 -6.46 15.70 5.06
C GLU A 29 -6.18 15.76 6.56
N LEU A 30 -6.71 16.79 7.25
CA LEU A 30 -6.63 16.91 8.70
C LEU A 30 -7.99 16.60 9.32
N ILE A 31 -8.00 15.63 10.25
CA ILE A 31 -9.15 15.32 11.10
C ILE A 31 -8.72 15.60 12.54
N ASP A 32 -9.42 16.51 13.21
CA ASP A 32 -9.08 16.94 14.58
C ASP A 32 -7.61 17.34 14.76
N GLY A 33 -7.04 18.00 13.73
CA GLY A 33 -5.66 18.44 13.71
C GLY A 33 -4.62 17.32 13.47
N ARG A 34 -5.06 16.10 13.17
CA ARG A 34 -4.23 14.95 12.85
C ARG A 34 -4.27 14.63 11.37
N LEU A 35 -3.15 14.19 10.81
CA LEU A 35 -3.00 13.91 9.38
C LEU A 35 -3.59 12.55 8.99
N THR A 36 -4.28 12.49 7.86
CA THR A 36 -4.61 11.26 7.15
C THR A 36 -4.49 11.49 5.64
N TYR A 37 -4.36 10.41 4.87
CA TYR A 37 -4.38 10.48 3.41
C TYR A 37 -5.66 9.82 2.91
N GLN A 38 -6.53 10.60 2.31
CA GLN A 38 -7.85 10.15 1.88
C GLN A 38 -8.10 10.50 0.41
N PHE A 39 -9.09 9.86 -0.17
CA PHE A 39 -9.50 10.09 -1.55
C PHE A 39 -10.70 11.03 -1.55
N ALA A 40 -10.57 12.16 -2.27
CA ALA A 40 -11.69 13.07 -2.47
C ALA A 40 -12.81 12.35 -3.24
N GLU A 41 -14.05 12.73 -2.99
CA GLU A 41 -15.24 12.15 -3.64
C GLU A 41 -15.10 12.14 -5.18
N GLN A 42 -14.67 13.26 -5.77
CA GLN A 42 -14.48 13.40 -7.23
C GLN A 42 -13.43 12.40 -7.78
N GLU A 43 -12.47 11.99 -6.98
CA GLU A 43 -11.50 10.97 -7.39
C GLU A 43 -12.13 9.57 -7.43
N ILE A 44 -12.95 9.24 -6.43
CA ILE A 44 -13.66 7.96 -6.37
C ILE A 44 -14.77 7.88 -7.41
N GLU A 45 -15.48 8.98 -7.69
CA GLU A 45 -16.53 9.06 -8.71
C GLU A 45 -16.07 8.74 -10.13
N LYS A 46 -14.76 8.80 -10.40
CA LYS A 46 -14.21 8.28 -11.68
C LYS A 46 -14.63 6.82 -11.93
N LEU A 47 -14.81 6.02 -10.86
CA LEU A 47 -15.21 4.61 -10.94
C LEU A 47 -16.66 4.40 -11.41
N ARG A 48 -17.49 5.46 -11.45
CA ARG A 48 -18.84 5.39 -12.06
C ARG A 48 -18.79 5.12 -13.56
N ASN A 49 -17.64 5.41 -14.19
CA ASN A 49 -17.47 5.13 -15.60
C ASN A 49 -17.33 3.61 -15.84
N PRO A 50 -18.28 2.96 -16.54
CA PRO A 50 -18.27 1.51 -16.76
C PRO A 50 -17.12 1.02 -17.67
N MET A 51 -16.40 1.94 -18.32
CA MET A 51 -15.15 1.62 -19.03
C MET A 51 -13.99 1.29 -18.06
N ILE A 52 -14.14 1.61 -16.78
CA ILE A 52 -13.20 1.18 -15.75
C ILE A 52 -13.66 -0.18 -15.21
N GLU A 53 -13.03 -1.22 -15.69
CA GLU A 53 -13.41 -2.60 -15.38
C GLU A 53 -12.87 -3.09 -14.03
N ALA A 54 -11.74 -2.52 -13.57
CA ALA A 54 -11.14 -2.95 -12.32
C ALA A 54 -10.49 -1.77 -11.59
N VAL A 55 -10.55 -1.81 -10.26
CA VAL A 55 -9.78 -0.93 -9.38
C VAL A 55 -8.84 -1.74 -8.51
N PHE A 56 -7.60 -1.26 -8.41
CA PHE A 56 -6.57 -1.84 -7.55
C PHE A 56 -6.24 -0.89 -6.41
N MET A 57 -6.26 -1.39 -5.16
CA MET A 57 -5.95 -0.59 -3.98
C MET A 57 -5.14 -1.37 -2.95
N VAL A 58 -4.35 -0.67 -2.16
CA VAL A 58 -3.72 -1.17 -0.94
C VAL A 58 -4.40 -0.49 0.23
N ASN A 59 -5.04 -1.24 1.12
CA ASN A 59 -5.82 -0.70 2.22
C ASN A 59 -5.48 -1.42 3.54
N PRO A 60 -4.84 -0.77 4.50
CA PRO A 60 -4.26 0.59 4.49
C PRO A 60 -3.17 0.79 3.46
N SER A 61 -3.03 2.03 2.98
CA SER A 61 -2.15 2.34 1.86
C SER A 61 -0.65 2.21 2.22
N ASN A 62 0.15 2.00 1.21
CA ASN A 62 1.61 2.06 1.24
C ASN A 62 2.05 3.11 0.21
N PRO A 63 2.64 4.25 0.58
CA PRO A 63 3.43 4.49 1.80
C PRO A 63 2.72 5.20 2.96
N SER A 64 1.51 5.75 2.78
CA SER A 64 0.91 6.67 3.74
C SER A 64 0.32 6.01 5.01
N SER A 65 0.22 4.68 5.05
CA SER A 65 -0.33 3.91 6.18
C SER A 65 -1.81 4.17 6.51
N SER A 66 -2.50 4.98 5.73
CA SER A 66 -3.90 5.36 5.97
C SER A 66 -4.88 4.36 5.38
N ALA A 67 -5.84 3.91 6.18
CA ALA A 67 -6.99 3.14 5.74
C ALA A 67 -8.06 4.05 5.13
N LEU A 68 -8.91 3.48 4.28
CA LEU A 68 -10.05 4.19 3.71
C LEU A 68 -11.06 4.58 4.79
N LYS A 69 -11.66 5.75 4.64
CA LYS A 69 -12.83 6.17 5.41
C LYS A 69 -14.05 5.31 5.07
N GLU A 70 -14.94 5.16 6.05
CA GLU A 70 -16.23 4.52 5.83
C GLU A 70 -17.05 5.18 4.73
N ASP A 71 -17.00 6.53 4.61
CA ASP A 71 -17.69 7.27 3.56
C ASP A 71 -17.18 6.87 2.16
N THR A 72 -15.88 6.65 2.01
CA THR A 72 -15.30 6.15 0.75
C THR A 72 -15.80 4.74 0.44
N ILE A 73 -15.91 3.87 1.44
CA ILE A 73 -16.44 2.52 1.26
C ILE A 73 -17.93 2.58 0.88
N ARG A 74 -18.73 3.45 1.52
CA ARG A 74 -20.14 3.66 1.16
C ARG A 74 -20.29 4.20 -0.27
N LEU A 75 -19.43 5.11 -0.69
CA LEU A 75 -19.45 5.61 -2.07
C LEU A 75 -19.10 4.49 -3.08
N LEU A 76 -18.16 3.60 -2.75
CA LEU A 76 -17.88 2.42 -3.59
C LEU A 76 -19.10 1.50 -3.68
N GLN A 77 -19.85 1.32 -2.59
CA GLN A 77 -21.11 0.55 -2.59
C GLN A 77 -22.13 1.19 -3.53
N ASP A 78 -22.36 2.50 -3.40
CA ASP A 78 -23.27 3.24 -4.28
C ASP A 78 -22.88 3.09 -5.76
N ILE A 79 -21.60 3.23 -6.08
CA ILE A 79 -21.09 3.10 -7.45
C ILE A 79 -21.39 1.72 -8.06
N VAL A 80 -21.14 0.64 -7.33
CA VAL A 80 -21.38 -0.71 -7.86
C VAL A 80 -22.86 -1.09 -7.91
N GLU A 81 -23.69 -0.44 -7.10
CA GLU A 81 -25.14 -0.63 -7.10
C GLU A 81 -25.84 0.17 -8.23
N THR A 82 -25.31 1.32 -8.62
CA THR A 82 -26.01 2.24 -9.52
C THR A 82 -25.37 2.38 -10.90
N ASP A 83 -24.05 2.56 -10.99
CA ASP A 83 -23.41 2.98 -12.24
C ASP A 83 -22.45 1.93 -12.83
N ASN A 84 -21.75 1.17 -12.00
CA ASN A 84 -20.75 0.21 -12.46
C ASN A 84 -20.87 -1.15 -11.77
N PRO A 85 -21.95 -1.90 -12.03
CA PRO A 85 -22.25 -3.18 -11.36
C PRO A 85 -21.27 -4.31 -11.73
N GLU A 86 -20.42 -4.12 -12.72
CA GLU A 86 -19.40 -5.10 -13.12
C GLU A 86 -17.98 -4.72 -12.68
N LEU A 87 -17.85 -3.69 -11.83
CA LEU A 87 -16.54 -3.27 -11.32
C LEU A 87 -15.90 -4.38 -10.47
N MET A 88 -14.69 -4.78 -10.84
CA MET A 88 -13.85 -5.68 -10.07
C MET A 88 -12.97 -4.88 -9.11
N ILE A 89 -12.95 -5.24 -7.83
CA ILE A 89 -12.15 -4.56 -6.81
C ILE A 89 -11.07 -5.52 -6.31
N LEU A 90 -9.79 -5.15 -6.49
CA LEU A 90 -8.68 -5.89 -5.91
C LEU A 90 -8.13 -5.09 -4.73
N THR A 91 -8.32 -5.60 -3.52
CA THR A 91 -7.86 -4.96 -2.29
C THR A 91 -6.73 -5.76 -1.65
N ASP A 92 -5.58 -5.10 -1.43
CA ASP A 92 -4.45 -5.65 -0.68
C ASP A 92 -4.53 -5.15 0.77
N ASP A 93 -5.00 -6.02 1.65
CA ASP A 93 -5.29 -5.73 3.06
C ASP A 93 -4.12 -6.10 3.99
N VAL A 94 -2.91 -6.24 3.44
CA VAL A 94 -1.72 -6.72 4.19
C VAL A 94 -1.42 -5.94 5.47
N TYR A 95 -1.81 -4.67 5.56
CA TYR A 95 -1.61 -3.83 6.74
C TYR A 95 -2.86 -3.68 7.61
N GLY A 96 -3.99 -4.27 7.25
CA GLY A 96 -5.26 -4.14 7.96
C GLY A 96 -5.18 -4.52 9.43
N THR A 97 -4.41 -5.56 9.77
CA THR A 97 -4.21 -6.00 11.17
C THR A 97 -3.53 -4.97 12.07
N PHE A 98 -2.91 -3.94 11.50
CA PHE A 98 -2.26 -2.84 12.25
C PHE A 98 -3.21 -1.67 12.55
N VAL A 99 -4.37 -1.59 11.91
CA VAL A 99 -5.43 -0.63 12.24
C VAL A 99 -6.34 -1.23 13.31
N PRO A 100 -6.62 -0.53 14.42
CA PRO A 100 -7.40 -1.09 15.53
C PRO A 100 -8.78 -1.61 15.15
N GLU A 101 -9.52 -0.83 14.37
CA GLU A 101 -10.88 -1.15 13.90
C GLU A 101 -10.91 -1.13 12.36
N PHE A 102 -10.16 -2.05 11.77
CA PHE A 102 -10.04 -2.12 10.31
C PHE A 102 -11.31 -2.67 9.66
N HIS A 103 -11.84 -1.91 8.71
CA HIS A 103 -12.94 -2.33 7.84
C HIS A 103 -12.41 -2.60 6.43
N SER A 104 -12.40 -3.88 6.07
CA SER A 104 -12.00 -4.29 4.72
C SER A 104 -13.07 -3.95 3.70
N VAL A 105 -12.66 -3.47 2.52
CA VAL A 105 -13.57 -3.32 1.37
C VAL A 105 -14.19 -4.67 0.98
N PHE A 106 -13.45 -5.78 1.16
CA PHE A 106 -13.97 -7.11 0.93
C PHE A 106 -15.15 -7.46 1.84
N SER A 107 -15.13 -7.03 3.10
CA SER A 107 -16.26 -7.29 4.01
C SER A 107 -17.51 -6.48 3.66
N ALA A 108 -17.34 -5.31 3.07
CA ALA A 108 -18.45 -4.44 2.65
C ALA A 108 -19.00 -4.82 1.25
N LEU A 109 -18.13 -5.29 0.36
CA LEU A 109 -18.41 -5.58 -1.06
C LEU A 109 -17.87 -6.96 -1.47
N PRO A 110 -18.27 -8.06 -0.80
CA PRO A 110 -17.69 -9.38 -1.04
C PRO A 110 -17.90 -9.87 -2.48
N PHE A 111 -19.04 -9.56 -3.10
CA PHE A 111 -19.35 -9.94 -4.49
C PHE A 111 -18.39 -9.29 -5.50
N HIS A 112 -18.01 -8.02 -5.27
CA HIS A 112 -17.17 -7.27 -6.20
C HIS A 112 -15.66 -7.39 -5.94
N SER A 113 -15.27 -7.96 -4.79
CA SER A 113 -13.89 -7.86 -4.32
C SER A 113 -13.14 -9.18 -4.34
N ALA A 114 -11.85 -9.09 -4.69
CA ALA A 114 -10.83 -10.09 -4.36
C ALA A 114 -9.92 -9.50 -3.28
N CYS A 115 -9.87 -10.14 -2.12
CA CYS A 115 -9.03 -9.72 -1.01
C CYS A 115 -7.70 -10.46 -1.05
N ILE A 116 -6.61 -9.70 -1.08
CA ILE A 116 -5.25 -10.20 -1.00
C ILE A 116 -4.74 -9.95 0.41
N TYR A 117 -4.28 -10.98 1.09
CA TYR A 117 -3.66 -10.88 2.40
C TYR A 117 -2.31 -11.57 2.44
N SER A 118 -1.35 -11.01 3.18
CA SER A 118 -0.03 -11.60 3.35
C SER A 118 0.35 -11.73 4.82
N PHE A 119 0.89 -12.88 5.19
CA PHE A 119 1.44 -13.15 6.52
C PHE A 119 2.77 -12.41 6.77
N SER A 120 3.35 -11.82 5.71
CA SER A 120 4.68 -11.18 5.73
C SER A 120 4.83 -10.09 6.78
N LYS A 121 3.78 -9.28 7.01
CA LYS A 121 3.88 -8.09 7.86
C LYS A 121 3.48 -8.38 9.29
N TYR A 122 2.31 -8.93 9.47
CA TYR A 122 1.76 -9.19 10.80
C TYR A 122 2.64 -10.15 11.62
N PHE A 123 3.11 -11.24 10.99
CA PHE A 123 3.97 -12.24 11.64
C PHE A 123 5.47 -12.02 11.43
N GLY A 124 5.88 -10.93 10.80
CA GLY A 124 7.29 -10.70 10.47
C GLY A 124 7.89 -11.77 9.52
N ALA A 125 7.04 -12.48 8.78
CA ALA A 125 7.38 -13.67 8.00
C ALA A 125 7.67 -13.36 6.51
N THR A 126 8.29 -12.23 6.21
CA THR A 126 8.49 -11.73 4.85
C THR A 126 9.24 -12.72 3.95
N GLY A 127 10.24 -13.42 4.49
CA GLY A 127 11.06 -14.40 3.76
C GLY A 127 10.32 -15.70 3.42
N TRP A 128 9.25 -16.03 4.11
CA TRP A 128 8.47 -17.26 3.87
C TRP A 128 7.58 -17.21 2.64
N ARG A 129 7.28 -16.02 2.12
CA ARG A 129 6.45 -15.82 0.93
C ARG A 129 5.05 -16.44 1.05
N LEU A 130 4.36 -16.14 2.17
CA LEU A 130 3.04 -16.64 2.48
C LEU A 130 1.98 -15.57 2.27
N GLY A 131 0.94 -15.91 1.51
CA GLY A 131 -0.22 -15.05 1.28
C GLY A 131 -1.43 -15.85 0.86
N THR A 132 -2.59 -15.22 0.91
CA THR A 132 -3.87 -15.78 0.51
C THR A 132 -4.63 -14.81 -0.37
N ILE A 133 -5.49 -15.35 -1.23
CA ILE A 133 -6.50 -14.60 -1.96
C ILE A 133 -7.86 -15.15 -1.50
N ALA A 134 -8.77 -14.26 -1.11
CA ALA A 134 -10.13 -14.60 -0.76
C ALA A 134 -11.11 -14.03 -1.80
N LEU A 135 -12.07 -14.83 -2.20
CA LEU A 135 -13.20 -14.47 -3.04
C LEU A 135 -14.48 -14.99 -2.39
N ALA A 136 -15.58 -14.26 -2.52
CA ALA A 136 -16.89 -14.78 -2.17
C ALA A 136 -17.29 -15.94 -3.09
N GLU A 137 -18.15 -16.83 -2.63
CA GLU A 137 -18.60 -17.97 -3.43
C GLU A 137 -19.31 -17.51 -4.71
N GLU A 138 -20.14 -16.47 -4.58
CA GLU A 138 -20.70 -15.74 -5.70
C GLU A 138 -19.94 -14.43 -5.85
N ASN A 139 -19.41 -14.15 -7.03
CA ASN A 139 -18.56 -13.00 -7.27
C ASN A 139 -18.62 -12.52 -8.72
N VAL A 140 -18.30 -11.26 -8.92
CA VAL A 140 -18.31 -10.58 -10.22
C VAL A 140 -17.28 -11.17 -11.20
N PHE A 141 -16.19 -11.73 -10.71
CA PHE A 141 -15.15 -12.34 -11.55
C PHE A 141 -15.69 -13.57 -12.28
N ASP A 142 -16.40 -14.45 -11.58
CA ASP A 142 -17.04 -15.61 -12.17
C ASP A 142 -18.18 -15.21 -13.11
N GLU A 143 -18.94 -14.16 -12.79
CA GLU A 143 -19.97 -13.64 -13.70
C GLU A 143 -19.40 -13.09 -15.00
N LYS A 144 -18.29 -12.32 -14.93
CA LYS A 144 -17.60 -11.82 -16.12
C LYS A 144 -17.04 -12.97 -16.97
N LEU A 145 -16.52 -14.03 -16.36
CA LEU A 145 -16.09 -15.24 -17.07
C LEU A 145 -17.24 -15.89 -17.85
N ARG A 146 -18.43 -16.00 -17.24
CA ARG A 146 -19.62 -16.55 -17.91
C ARG A 146 -20.10 -15.71 -19.09
N LYS A 147 -19.91 -14.39 -19.04
CA LYS A 147 -20.31 -13.43 -20.09
C LYS A 147 -19.29 -13.27 -21.21
N LEU A 148 -18.13 -13.94 -21.16
CA LEU A 148 -17.11 -13.83 -22.19
C LEU A 148 -17.64 -14.27 -23.57
N PRO A 149 -17.16 -13.64 -24.66
CA PRO A 149 -17.42 -14.08 -26.01
C PRO A 149 -16.97 -15.53 -26.24
N GLU A 150 -17.67 -16.24 -27.12
CA GLU A 150 -17.37 -17.67 -27.41
C GLU A 150 -15.92 -17.91 -27.85
N ALA A 151 -15.32 -16.98 -28.58
CA ALA A 151 -13.90 -17.08 -28.96
C ALA A 151 -12.98 -17.11 -27.72
N SER A 152 -13.24 -16.23 -26.74
CA SER A 152 -12.46 -16.21 -25.48
C SER A 152 -12.74 -17.41 -24.60
N LYS A 153 -13.98 -17.93 -24.60
CA LYS A 153 -14.30 -19.19 -23.92
C LYS A 153 -13.56 -20.37 -24.54
N ALA A 154 -13.45 -20.41 -25.86
CA ALA A 154 -12.68 -21.45 -26.56
C ALA A 154 -11.19 -21.42 -26.20
N GLU A 155 -10.58 -20.24 -26.11
CA GLU A 155 -9.19 -20.10 -25.65
C GLU A 155 -9.01 -20.57 -24.20
N LEU A 156 -9.99 -20.26 -23.32
CA LEU A 156 -9.96 -20.76 -21.94
C LEU A 156 -10.22 -22.25 -21.86
N HIS A 157 -11.02 -22.81 -22.76
CA HIS A 157 -11.24 -24.25 -22.86
C HIS A 157 -9.90 -24.96 -23.21
N GLU A 158 -9.23 -24.55 -24.27
CA GLU A 158 -7.92 -25.09 -24.67
C GLU A 158 -6.91 -25.01 -23.51
N ARG A 159 -6.92 -23.91 -22.77
CA ARG A 159 -6.00 -23.70 -21.63
C ARG A 159 -6.23 -24.66 -20.46
N TYR A 160 -7.50 -24.98 -20.14
CA TYR A 160 -7.84 -25.72 -18.93
C TYR A 160 -8.41 -27.12 -19.17
N GLU A 161 -8.59 -27.59 -20.43
CA GLU A 161 -9.15 -28.89 -20.76
C GLU A 161 -8.38 -30.08 -20.18
N ALA A 162 -7.06 -29.92 -19.99
CA ALA A 162 -6.24 -30.93 -19.33
C ALA A 162 -6.53 -31.08 -17.83
N ILE A 163 -7.21 -30.09 -17.20
CA ILE A 163 -7.50 -30.06 -15.77
C ILE A 163 -8.96 -30.45 -15.52
N THR A 164 -9.88 -29.92 -16.34
CA THR A 164 -11.30 -30.18 -16.21
C THR A 164 -12.00 -30.25 -17.56
N LYS A 165 -13.02 -31.11 -17.67
CA LYS A 165 -13.88 -31.16 -18.86
C LYS A 165 -14.94 -30.06 -18.86
N GLU A 166 -15.26 -29.52 -17.69
CA GLU A 166 -16.30 -28.51 -17.47
C GLU A 166 -15.65 -27.11 -17.31
N THR A 167 -14.89 -26.70 -18.31
CA THR A 167 -14.09 -25.46 -18.26
C THR A 167 -14.94 -24.20 -18.11
N GLU A 168 -16.20 -24.21 -18.52
CA GLU A 168 -17.12 -23.08 -18.32
C GLU A 168 -17.56 -22.90 -16.86
N GLN A 169 -17.56 -23.99 -16.08
CA GLN A 169 -17.91 -23.98 -14.65
C GLN A 169 -16.68 -23.79 -13.77
N PHE A 170 -15.47 -23.80 -14.38
CA PHE A 170 -14.22 -23.65 -13.66
C PHE A 170 -14.09 -22.24 -13.09
N LYS A 171 -14.22 -22.11 -11.76
CA LYS A 171 -14.28 -20.83 -11.06
C LYS A 171 -13.00 -20.03 -11.21
N PHE A 172 -13.08 -18.72 -11.09
CA PHE A 172 -11.92 -17.82 -11.17
C PHE A 172 -10.84 -18.19 -10.15
N ILE A 173 -11.22 -18.52 -8.92
CA ILE A 173 -10.25 -18.95 -7.88
C ILE A 173 -9.52 -20.23 -8.26
N ASP A 174 -10.18 -21.19 -8.88
CA ASP A 174 -9.58 -22.44 -9.33
C ASP A 174 -8.61 -22.21 -10.50
N ARG A 175 -8.94 -21.25 -11.40
CA ARG A 175 -8.04 -20.80 -12.47
C ARG A 175 -6.78 -20.18 -11.90
N LEU A 176 -6.88 -19.33 -10.87
CA LEU A 176 -5.71 -18.78 -10.18
C LEU A 176 -4.82 -19.88 -9.58
N VAL A 177 -5.44 -20.92 -8.99
CA VAL A 177 -4.71 -22.08 -8.46
C VAL A 177 -4.03 -22.86 -9.59
N ALA A 178 -4.73 -23.13 -10.68
CA ALA A 178 -4.19 -23.83 -11.85
C ALA A 178 -3.01 -23.06 -12.45
N ASP A 179 -3.19 -21.77 -12.70
CA ASP A 179 -2.15 -20.90 -13.26
C ASP A 179 -0.94 -20.73 -12.33
N SER A 180 -1.15 -20.75 -11.01
CA SER A 180 -0.04 -20.69 -10.04
C SER A 180 0.86 -21.93 -10.10
N ARG A 181 0.34 -23.04 -10.61
CA ARG A 181 1.06 -24.31 -10.77
C ARG A 181 1.65 -24.50 -12.15
N GLU A 182 1.31 -23.64 -13.10
CA GLU A 182 1.84 -23.67 -14.47
C GLU A 182 3.27 -23.15 -14.46
N VAL A 183 4.21 -24.08 -14.54
CA VAL A 183 5.66 -23.80 -14.42
C VAL A 183 6.15 -22.86 -15.53
N ALA A 184 5.59 -22.98 -16.75
CA ALA A 184 5.95 -22.11 -17.86
C ALA A 184 5.56 -20.64 -17.63
N LEU A 185 4.54 -20.38 -16.81
CA LEU A 185 4.10 -19.02 -16.47
C LEU A 185 4.84 -18.43 -15.26
N ASN A 186 4.97 -19.21 -14.19
CA ASN A 186 5.37 -18.68 -12.89
C ASN A 186 6.64 -19.31 -12.30
N HIS A 187 7.14 -20.42 -12.85
CA HIS A 187 8.23 -21.21 -12.28
C HIS A 187 8.02 -21.61 -10.80
N ALA A 188 6.76 -21.64 -10.35
CA ALA A 188 6.39 -21.96 -8.98
C ALA A 188 5.21 -22.92 -8.99
N ALA A 189 5.36 -24.04 -8.31
CA ALA A 189 4.31 -25.07 -8.20
C ALA A 189 3.32 -24.81 -7.04
N GLY A 190 3.06 -23.55 -6.71
CA GLY A 190 2.30 -23.14 -5.53
C GLY A 190 3.12 -23.23 -4.24
N LEU A 191 2.45 -23.23 -3.08
CA LEU A 191 3.11 -23.33 -1.78
C LEU A 191 3.62 -24.76 -1.52
N SER A 192 4.86 -24.88 -1.07
CA SER A 192 5.40 -26.15 -0.57
C SER A 192 4.68 -26.60 0.70
N THR A 193 4.74 -27.90 1.02
CA THR A 193 4.14 -28.44 2.25
C THR A 193 4.62 -27.70 3.52
N PRO A 194 5.93 -27.43 3.73
CA PRO A 194 6.38 -26.65 4.89
C PRO A 194 5.76 -25.25 4.96
N GLN A 195 5.58 -24.58 3.83
CA GLN A 195 4.93 -23.26 3.77
C GLN A 195 3.45 -23.34 4.14
N GLN A 196 2.72 -24.36 3.65
CA GLN A 196 1.33 -24.59 4.01
C GLN A 196 1.16 -24.88 5.50
N VAL A 197 2.04 -25.72 6.08
CA VAL A 197 2.05 -26.00 7.53
C VAL A 197 2.32 -24.72 8.32
N GLN A 198 3.31 -23.92 7.93
CA GLN A 198 3.61 -22.66 8.60
C GLN A 198 2.42 -21.68 8.56
N MET A 199 1.74 -21.58 7.43
CA MET A 199 0.54 -20.74 7.28
C MET A 199 -0.59 -21.23 8.17
N ALA A 200 -0.83 -22.56 8.24
CA ALA A 200 -1.81 -23.14 9.11
C ALA A 200 -1.50 -22.88 10.61
N LEU A 201 -0.23 -22.97 11.01
CA LEU A 201 0.21 -22.67 12.38
C LEU A 201 0.03 -21.18 12.73
N PHE A 202 0.34 -20.24 11.83
CA PHE A 202 0.07 -18.83 12.04
C PHE A 202 -1.43 -18.55 12.20
N SER A 203 -2.26 -19.16 11.36
CA SER A 203 -3.71 -19.02 11.43
C SER A 203 -4.26 -19.60 12.72
N LEU A 204 -3.81 -20.80 13.13
CA LEU A 204 -4.19 -21.42 14.39
C LEU A 204 -3.78 -20.57 15.60
N PHE A 205 -2.55 -20.03 15.59
CA PHE A 205 -2.09 -19.12 16.64
C PHE A 205 -3.02 -17.91 16.78
N SER A 206 -3.40 -17.27 15.66
CA SER A 206 -4.32 -16.13 15.69
C SER A 206 -5.71 -16.49 16.22
N LEU A 207 -6.22 -17.70 15.90
CA LEU A 207 -7.50 -18.18 16.41
C LEU A 207 -7.46 -18.48 17.93
N LEU A 208 -6.31 -18.89 18.46
CA LEU A 208 -6.12 -19.19 19.88
C LEU A 208 -5.81 -17.95 20.73
N ASP A 209 -5.36 -16.85 20.13
CA ASP A 209 -5.10 -15.58 20.82
C ASP A 209 -6.41 -14.76 20.97
N GLU A 210 -7.38 -15.31 21.71
CA GLU A 210 -8.70 -14.72 21.92
C GLU A 210 -8.66 -13.28 22.48
N ALA A 211 -7.58 -12.92 23.17
CA ALA A 211 -7.37 -11.58 23.72
C ALA A 211 -6.72 -10.60 22.73
N ASP A 212 -6.41 -11.02 21.51
CA ASP A 212 -5.64 -10.25 20.54
C ASP A 212 -4.29 -9.74 21.09
N SER A 213 -3.66 -10.50 21.96
CA SER A 213 -2.46 -10.07 22.71
C SER A 213 -1.29 -9.78 21.79
N TYR A 214 -1.06 -10.62 20.78
CA TYR A 214 -0.02 -10.43 19.78
C TYR A 214 -0.32 -9.21 18.89
N LYS A 215 -1.56 -9.08 18.42
CA LYS A 215 -2.02 -7.94 17.61
C LYS A 215 -1.80 -6.63 18.33
N LYS A 216 -2.31 -6.50 19.56
CA LYS A 216 -2.15 -5.31 20.40
C LYS A 216 -0.68 -4.98 20.65
N LYS A 217 0.16 -5.99 20.88
CA LYS A 217 1.60 -5.80 21.06
C LYS A 217 2.28 -5.30 19.80
N ALA A 218 2.01 -5.89 18.64
CA ALA A 218 2.56 -5.47 17.35
C ALA A 218 2.16 -4.02 17.02
N GLN A 219 0.87 -3.67 17.18
CA GLN A 219 0.37 -2.31 17.01
C GLN A 219 1.06 -1.32 17.97
N SER A 220 1.17 -1.68 19.27
CA SER A 220 1.78 -0.79 20.26
C SER A 220 3.25 -0.49 19.98
N ILE A 221 4.02 -1.46 19.47
CA ILE A 221 5.42 -1.29 19.08
C ILE A 221 5.51 -0.28 17.91
N CYS A 222 4.74 -0.49 16.85
CA CYS A 222 4.77 0.41 15.69
C CYS A 222 4.36 1.84 16.08
N ARG A 223 3.29 2.00 16.86
CA ARG A 223 2.83 3.32 17.33
C ARG A 223 3.83 4.01 18.26
N TYR A 224 4.51 3.27 19.10
CA TYR A 224 5.55 3.85 19.95
C TYR A 224 6.74 4.34 19.14
N ARG A 225 7.17 3.57 18.15
CA ARG A 225 8.22 3.95 17.21
C ARG A 225 7.83 5.17 16.37
N GLN A 226 6.59 5.20 15.90
CA GLN A 226 6.02 6.36 15.21
C GLN A 226 6.10 7.60 16.09
N LYS A 227 5.65 7.51 17.34
CA LYS A 227 5.70 8.62 18.29
C LYS A 227 7.12 9.18 18.44
N LEU A 228 8.12 8.32 18.67
CA LEU A 228 9.51 8.73 18.80
C LEU A 228 10.04 9.47 17.57
N LEU A 229 9.71 8.98 16.37
CA LEU A 229 10.12 9.60 15.11
C LEU A 229 9.42 10.95 14.89
N TYR A 230 8.11 11.01 15.12
CA TYR A 230 7.28 12.19 14.89
C TYR A 230 7.64 13.32 15.89
N GLU A 231 7.84 13.00 17.17
CA GLU A 231 8.29 13.96 18.18
C GLU A 231 9.68 14.52 17.82
N GLU A 232 10.62 13.70 17.35
CA GLU A 232 11.95 14.16 16.97
C GLU A 232 11.91 15.05 15.72
N LEU A 233 11.06 14.74 14.73
CA LEU A 233 10.91 15.52 13.50
C LEU A 233 9.90 16.66 13.62
N ASP A 234 9.20 16.78 14.74
CA ASP A 234 8.10 17.73 14.93
C ASP A 234 7.04 17.63 13.81
N LEU A 235 6.63 16.39 13.52
CA LEU A 235 5.64 16.07 12.52
C LEU A 235 4.22 16.06 13.14
N VAL A 236 3.23 16.40 12.32
CA VAL A 236 1.83 16.26 12.69
C VAL A 236 1.47 14.79 12.86
N MET A 237 0.96 14.41 14.04
CA MET A 237 0.59 13.03 14.32
C MET A 237 -0.54 12.54 13.42
N PRO A 238 -0.50 11.28 12.97
CA PRO A 238 -1.57 10.70 12.20
C PRO A 238 -2.87 10.55 12.99
N PHE A 239 -3.99 10.53 12.27
CA PHE A 239 -5.27 10.21 12.85
C PHE A 239 -5.39 8.71 13.09
N ASP A 240 -5.33 8.29 14.35
CA ASP A 240 -5.13 6.91 14.80
C ASP A 240 -6.17 5.92 14.26
N HIS A 241 -7.40 6.37 14.05
CA HIS A 241 -8.50 5.52 13.61
C HIS A 241 -8.26 4.91 12.22
N TYR A 242 -7.55 5.64 11.33
CA TYR A 242 -7.24 5.16 9.99
C TYR A 242 -5.77 4.77 9.82
N ASP A 243 -4.91 5.06 10.79
CA ASP A 243 -3.48 4.84 10.65
C ASP A 243 -3.05 3.45 11.10
N SER A 244 -2.33 2.74 10.23
CA SER A 244 -1.72 1.45 10.57
C SER A 244 -0.41 1.58 11.33
N ALA A 245 0.21 2.77 11.37
CA ALA A 245 1.52 3.02 11.95
C ALA A 245 2.63 2.06 11.45
N TYR A 246 2.46 1.48 10.24
CA TYR A 246 3.47 0.58 9.67
C TYR A 246 4.57 1.33 8.93
N TYR A 247 4.19 2.46 8.33
CA TYR A 247 5.10 3.41 7.68
C TYR A 247 4.84 4.82 8.20
N CYS A 248 5.87 5.65 8.07
CA CYS A 248 5.78 7.10 8.11
C CYS A 248 6.04 7.63 6.69
N GLU A 249 5.18 8.50 6.21
CA GLU A 249 5.40 9.29 4.99
C GLU A 249 5.27 10.77 5.33
N PHE A 250 6.19 11.60 4.86
CA PHE A 250 6.08 13.06 4.94
C PHE A 250 6.81 13.72 3.77
N ASP A 251 6.38 14.91 3.39
CA ASP A 251 7.06 15.73 2.38
C ASP A 251 8.24 16.45 3.03
N LEU A 252 9.45 16.04 2.66
CA LEU A 252 10.70 16.57 3.20
C LEU A 252 10.89 18.05 2.86
N LEU A 253 10.48 18.48 1.65
CA LEU A 253 10.65 19.86 1.23
C LEU A 253 9.71 20.79 2.00
N GLU A 254 8.47 20.40 2.18
CA GLU A 254 7.52 21.16 2.99
C GLU A 254 7.95 21.19 4.46
N TRP A 255 8.47 20.09 4.99
CA TRP A 255 9.06 20.04 6.32
C TRP A 255 10.25 21.00 6.45
N ILE A 256 11.15 21.05 5.44
CA ILE A 256 12.28 22.00 5.41
C ILE A 256 11.77 23.43 5.40
N LYS A 257 10.78 23.76 4.57
CA LYS A 257 10.19 25.12 4.51
C LYS A 257 9.58 25.55 5.85
N GLN A 258 8.90 24.65 6.52
CA GLN A 258 8.27 24.92 7.82
C GLN A 258 9.29 25.17 8.93
N HIS A 259 10.40 24.40 8.98
CA HIS A 259 11.36 24.44 10.08
C HIS A 259 12.54 25.38 9.84
N PHE A 260 12.92 25.60 8.59
CA PHE A 260 14.09 26.40 8.21
C PHE A 260 13.75 27.63 7.35
N GLY A 261 12.47 27.78 7.00
CA GLY A 261 11.94 28.92 6.25
C GLY A 261 11.85 28.70 4.73
N ALA A 262 10.84 29.33 4.12
CA ALA A 262 10.51 29.16 2.70
C ALA A 262 11.66 29.48 1.76
N LYS A 263 12.44 30.57 2.05
CA LYS A 263 13.57 30.99 1.20
C LYS A 263 14.67 29.91 1.12
N PHE A 264 14.98 29.28 2.23
CA PHE A 264 15.94 28.18 2.23
C PHE A 264 15.36 26.96 1.50
N GLY A 265 14.11 26.61 1.75
CA GLY A 265 13.45 25.49 1.04
C GLY A 265 13.48 25.66 -0.48
N GLU A 266 13.21 26.88 -1.00
CA GLU A 266 13.29 27.17 -2.43
C GLU A 266 14.72 27.08 -2.99
N ALA A 267 15.71 27.58 -2.25
CA ALA A 267 17.12 27.47 -2.62
C ALA A 267 17.55 25.99 -2.63
N PHE A 268 17.20 25.25 -1.59
CA PHE A 268 17.48 23.82 -1.46
C PHE A 268 16.89 23.00 -2.61
N GLN A 269 15.64 23.29 -3.00
CA GLN A 269 14.97 22.64 -4.14
C GLN A 269 15.67 22.91 -5.48
N LYS A 270 16.21 24.10 -5.68
CA LYS A 270 16.94 24.47 -6.91
C LYS A 270 18.31 23.81 -7.02
N GLU A 271 18.99 23.64 -5.90
CA GLU A 271 20.39 23.16 -5.85
C GLU A 271 20.49 21.64 -5.64
N SER A 272 19.42 21.01 -5.18
CA SER A 272 19.40 19.59 -4.85
C SER A 272 18.18 18.89 -5.47
N SER A 273 18.24 17.56 -5.51
CA SER A 273 17.11 16.70 -5.78
C SER A 273 16.92 15.73 -4.61
N ILE A 274 15.71 15.19 -4.46
CA ILE A 274 15.44 14.20 -3.41
C ILE A 274 16.41 13.01 -3.50
N THR A 275 16.71 12.55 -4.71
CA THR A 275 17.65 11.42 -4.92
C THR A 275 19.05 11.76 -4.43
N LYS A 276 19.55 12.96 -4.75
CA LYS A 276 20.87 13.43 -4.30
C LYS A 276 20.91 13.54 -2.76
N PHE A 277 19.86 14.10 -2.16
CA PHE A 277 19.73 14.19 -0.72
C PHE A 277 19.76 12.80 -0.05
N LEU A 278 18.93 11.87 -0.52
CA LEU A 278 18.84 10.51 0.04
C LEU A 278 20.15 9.72 -0.12
N MET A 279 20.85 9.89 -1.25
CA MET A 279 22.16 9.26 -1.45
C MET A 279 23.20 9.81 -0.46
N ARG A 280 23.23 11.12 -0.23
CA ARG A 280 24.11 11.73 0.76
C ARG A 280 23.75 11.30 2.17
N LEU A 281 22.46 11.25 2.50
CA LEU A 281 21.98 10.78 3.80
C LEU A 281 22.46 9.33 4.08
N ALA A 282 22.45 8.48 3.05
CA ALA A 282 22.96 7.12 3.14
C ALA A 282 24.49 7.09 3.33
N LEU A 283 25.25 7.87 2.56
CA LEU A 283 26.72 7.85 2.57
C LEU A 283 27.31 8.56 3.79
N GLU A 284 26.74 9.71 4.19
CA GLU A 284 27.32 10.57 5.25
C GLU A 284 26.74 10.20 6.63
N HIS A 285 25.49 9.71 6.69
CA HIS A 285 24.79 9.43 7.95
C HIS A 285 24.35 7.97 8.10
N GLY A 286 24.64 7.08 7.14
CA GLY A 286 24.29 5.65 7.19
C GLY A 286 22.77 5.40 7.25
N LEU A 287 21.94 6.31 6.72
CA LEU A 287 20.50 6.23 6.76
C LEU A 287 19.91 6.10 5.34
N VAL A 288 19.31 4.95 5.05
CA VAL A 288 18.66 4.67 3.76
C VAL A 288 17.16 4.84 3.88
N LEU A 289 16.60 5.78 3.14
CA LEU A 289 15.16 6.03 3.03
C LEU A 289 14.68 5.81 1.60
N LEU A 290 13.38 5.60 1.44
CA LEU A 290 12.77 5.46 0.11
C LEU A 290 12.03 6.75 -0.25
N LYS A 291 12.17 7.17 -1.52
CA LYS A 291 11.44 8.33 -2.05
C LYS A 291 9.99 7.96 -2.35
N GLY A 292 9.04 8.85 -2.03
CA GLY A 292 7.61 8.65 -2.25
C GLY A 292 7.20 8.61 -3.73
N SER A 293 7.96 9.27 -4.62
CA SER A 293 7.69 9.20 -6.06
C SER A 293 7.79 7.79 -6.63
N GLY A 294 8.56 6.89 -6.00
CA GLY A 294 8.59 5.46 -6.35
C GLY A 294 7.28 4.72 -6.04
N PHE A 295 6.38 5.34 -5.31
CA PHE A 295 5.04 4.84 -4.97
C PHE A 295 3.92 5.61 -5.69
N GLY A 296 4.27 6.52 -6.62
CA GLY A 296 3.31 7.43 -7.26
C GLY A 296 2.89 8.61 -6.38
N GLY A 297 3.58 8.84 -5.26
CA GLY A 297 3.39 9.99 -4.37
C GLY A 297 4.15 11.25 -4.81
N SER A 298 4.26 12.23 -3.90
CA SER A 298 5.01 13.48 -4.10
C SER A 298 6.49 13.21 -4.37
N GLU A 299 7.11 14.04 -5.22
CA GLU A 299 8.53 13.90 -5.56
C GLU A 299 9.44 14.03 -4.33
N TRP A 300 9.09 14.93 -3.41
CA TRP A 300 9.87 15.20 -2.21
C TRP A 300 9.39 14.44 -0.98
N SER A 301 8.40 13.58 -1.09
CA SER A 301 8.02 12.72 0.02
C SER A 301 9.03 11.60 0.25
N VAL A 302 9.18 11.22 1.50
CA VAL A 302 10.03 10.11 1.96
C VAL A 302 9.23 9.14 2.79
N ARG A 303 9.56 7.84 2.66
CA ARG A 303 8.95 6.76 3.43
C ARG A 303 9.95 6.12 4.38
N ILE A 304 9.53 5.96 5.63
CA ILE A 304 10.27 5.26 6.69
C ILE A 304 9.42 4.07 7.17
N SER A 305 10.00 2.87 7.22
CA SER A 305 9.32 1.71 7.82
C SER A 305 9.46 1.75 9.34
N LEU A 306 8.36 1.58 10.06
CA LEU A 306 8.34 1.56 11.52
C LEU A 306 8.45 0.14 12.13
N ALA A 307 8.56 -0.87 11.27
CA ALA A 307 8.59 -2.28 11.69
C ALA A 307 9.96 -2.96 11.61
N ASN A 308 10.98 -2.32 11.01
CA ASN A 308 12.20 -3.02 10.59
C ASN A 308 13.40 -2.88 11.52
N LEU A 309 13.42 -1.89 12.42
CA LEU A 309 14.56 -1.57 13.27
C LEU A 309 14.17 -1.68 14.75
N GLU A 310 15.17 -1.68 15.63
CA GLU A 310 14.95 -1.56 17.06
C GLU A 310 14.38 -0.19 17.42
N THR A 311 13.65 -0.12 18.51
CA THR A 311 12.85 1.05 18.89
C THR A 311 13.70 2.33 19.06
N GLU A 312 14.88 2.21 19.62
CA GLU A 312 15.81 3.31 19.88
C GLU A 312 16.29 4.00 18.59
N ASN A 313 16.31 3.27 17.48
CA ASN A 313 16.76 3.81 16.20
C ASN A 313 15.82 4.87 15.62
N TYR A 314 14.54 4.89 16.00
CA TYR A 314 13.57 5.79 15.35
C TYR A 314 13.78 7.26 15.75
N GLN A 315 14.18 7.53 16.98
CA GLN A 315 14.59 8.87 17.37
C GLN A 315 15.89 9.28 16.68
N GLU A 316 16.83 8.37 16.55
CA GLU A 316 18.11 8.63 15.88
C GLU A 316 17.93 8.90 14.37
N ILE A 317 16.96 8.24 13.70
CA ILE A 317 16.60 8.56 12.32
C ILE A 317 16.20 10.03 12.19
N GLY A 318 15.32 10.51 13.06
CA GLY A 318 14.90 11.91 13.08
C GLY A 318 16.07 12.86 13.28
N ARG A 319 16.96 12.57 14.24
CA ARG A 319 18.16 13.37 14.51
C ARG A 319 19.09 13.47 13.30
N ARG A 320 19.33 12.39 12.60
CA ARG A 320 20.21 12.38 11.41
C ARG A 320 19.62 13.19 10.27
N ILE A 321 18.30 13.11 10.04
CA ILE A 321 17.62 13.94 9.05
C ILE A 321 17.75 15.42 9.43
N LYS A 322 17.42 15.80 10.66
CA LYS A 322 17.55 17.17 11.16
C LYS A 322 18.97 17.68 11.03
N LYS A 323 19.95 16.89 11.46
CA LYS A 323 21.36 17.27 11.38
C LYS A 323 21.79 17.59 9.97
N MET A 324 21.51 16.71 9.02
CA MET A 324 21.88 16.92 7.62
C MET A 324 21.26 18.19 7.04
N VAL A 325 19.97 18.44 7.29
CA VAL A 325 19.30 19.66 6.82
C VAL A 325 19.86 20.89 7.53
N SER A 326 20.14 20.83 8.84
CA SER A 326 20.74 21.94 9.59
C SER A 326 22.12 22.29 9.06
N ASP A 327 22.95 21.29 8.73
CA ASP A 327 24.29 21.53 8.17
C ASP A 327 24.21 22.23 6.80
N GLU A 328 23.23 21.87 5.95
CA GLU A 328 22.98 22.56 4.67
C GLU A 328 22.43 23.99 4.89
N PHE A 329 21.55 24.19 5.86
CA PHE A 329 21.01 25.50 6.20
C PHE A 329 22.12 26.47 6.65
N LEU A 330 23.03 26.01 7.51
CA LEU A 330 24.17 26.83 7.96
C LEU A 330 25.09 27.20 6.82
N LYS A 331 25.38 26.32 5.88
CA LYS A 331 26.15 26.61 4.67
C LYS A 331 25.46 27.69 3.83
N TRP A 332 24.16 27.53 3.58
CA TRP A 332 23.39 28.50 2.83
C TRP A 332 23.37 29.89 3.49
N GLN A 333 23.17 29.96 4.82
CA GLN A 333 23.25 31.24 5.55
C GLN A 333 24.59 31.94 5.37
N PHE A 334 25.68 31.20 5.50
CA PHE A 334 27.02 31.72 5.33
C PHE A 334 27.30 32.26 3.92
N GLU A 335 26.76 31.61 2.90
CA GLU A 335 26.86 32.08 1.50
C GLU A 335 26.03 33.35 1.28
N MET A 336 24.86 33.43 1.84
CA MET A 336 24.00 34.61 1.75
C MET A 336 24.57 35.83 2.47
N GLU A 337 25.33 35.63 3.55
CA GLU A 337 26.05 36.72 4.25
C GLU A 337 27.22 37.26 3.44
N LYS A 338 27.89 36.44 2.63
CA LYS A 338 28.96 36.87 1.74
C LYS A 338 28.53 37.69 0.54
N ILE A 339 27.26 37.61 0.17
CA ILE A 339 26.66 38.29 -0.99
C ILE A 339 26.12 39.67 -0.58
N LYS A 340 25.94 39.91 0.72
CA LYS A 340 25.59 41.25 1.27
C LYS A 340 26.82 42.10 1.52
#